data_624c4a334cbc90237a019ee1b5c7fd1b
#
_entry.id   624c4a334cbc90237a019ee1b5c7fd1b
#
_cell.length_a   1.000
_cell.length_b   1.000
_cell.length_c   1.000
_cell.angle_alpha   90.00
_cell.angle_beta   90.00
_cell.angle_gamma   90.00
#
_symmetry.space_group_name_H-M   'P 1'
#
loop_
_entity.id
_entity.type
_entity.pdbx_description
1 polymer ?
#
loop_
_entity_poly.entity_id
_entity_poly.type
_entity_poly.pdbx_seq_one_letter_code
_entity_poly.pdbx_strand_id
1 'polypeptide(L)'
;MQLWAALWNIPRISPVVGKARRWRAAVEQMLVIGVCALPMAGLMSLSIGFVLALQSGAELRRFGALERVVDVIAIAFTREMGALITAIAVSGRSASAISAEVGTMVVTEEMDALRVMGLDPVEFTLAPKYLGALITVPCLTALCTFCGIFAGYLFLAFSIDMSFQVYFRRVFEAILLRDVWLTIVKSLVFATIIVQVGYLQGLRVSGGPDAVGRATTVAVVKSTLLVIVADVIATSLFYLMGWSAAG
;
A
#
# COMPACT_ATOMS: atom_id res chain seq x y z
N MET A 1 8.81 12.33 -19.83
CA MET A 1 9.27 11.29 -20.76
C MET A 1 10.38 10.42 -20.20
N GLN A 2 11.38 10.95 -19.52
CA GLN A 2 12.53 10.16 -18.98
C GLN A 2 12.16 9.12 -17.90
N LEU A 3 11.11 9.32 -17.13
CA LEU A 3 10.68 8.39 -16.08
C LEU A 3 9.99 7.13 -16.59
N TRP A 4 9.22 7.23 -17.67
CA TRP A 4 8.68 6.05 -18.34
C TRP A 4 9.78 5.19 -18.94
N ALA A 5 10.85 5.81 -19.44
CA ALA A 5 12.04 5.12 -19.91
C ALA A 5 12.82 4.44 -18.76
N ALA A 6 12.90 5.08 -17.60
CA ALA A 6 13.53 4.49 -16.42
C ALA A 6 12.75 3.29 -15.88
N LEU A 7 11.40 3.36 -15.90
CA LEU A 7 10.54 2.24 -15.52
C LEU A 7 10.63 1.05 -16.48
N TRP A 8 10.75 1.32 -17.78
CA TRP A 8 10.91 0.28 -18.80
C TRP A 8 12.29 -0.39 -18.72
N ASN A 9 13.29 0.30 -18.19
CA ASN A 9 14.64 -0.21 -18.01
C ASN A 9 14.90 -0.91 -16.64
N ILE A 10 13.94 -0.94 -15.73
CA ILE A 10 14.07 -1.67 -14.45
C ILE A 10 14.52 -3.13 -14.64
N PRO A 11 14.08 -3.90 -15.67
CA PRO A 11 14.60 -5.24 -15.91
C PRO A 11 16.07 -5.29 -16.38
N ARG A 12 16.60 -4.18 -16.89
CA ARG A 12 18.00 -4.07 -17.36
C ARG A 12 18.96 -3.53 -16.29
N ILE A 13 18.64 -3.78 -15.02
CA ILE A 13 19.48 -3.39 -13.89
C ILE A 13 20.92 -3.89 -14.15
N SER A 14 21.83 -2.93 -14.38
CA SER A 14 23.24 -3.20 -14.67
C SER A 14 23.87 -4.14 -13.64
N PRO A 15 24.67 -5.14 -14.06
CA PRO A 15 25.34 -6.08 -13.16
C PRO A 15 26.42 -5.47 -12.28
N VAL A 16 26.70 -4.17 -12.42
CA VAL A 16 27.82 -3.44 -11.79
C VAL A 16 27.71 -3.36 -10.27
N VAL A 17 26.50 -3.38 -9.70
CA VAL A 17 26.33 -3.42 -8.24
C VAL A 17 26.01 -4.87 -7.83
N GLY A 18 26.90 -5.49 -7.04
CA GLY A 18 26.79 -6.90 -6.64
C GLY A 18 25.41 -7.25 -6.03
N LYS A 19 24.83 -8.39 -6.42
CA LYS A 19 23.50 -8.86 -5.97
C LYS A 19 23.31 -8.77 -4.45
N ALA A 20 24.33 -9.10 -3.67
CA ALA A 20 24.27 -9.05 -2.21
C ALA A 20 24.08 -7.63 -1.64
N ARG A 21 24.70 -6.61 -2.22
CA ARG A 21 24.58 -5.24 -1.77
C ARG A 21 23.19 -4.66 -2.09
N ARG A 22 22.61 -5.06 -3.22
CA ARG A 22 21.23 -4.67 -3.60
C ARG A 22 20.20 -5.27 -2.67
N TRP A 23 20.36 -6.55 -2.29
CA TRP A 23 19.48 -7.20 -1.34
C TRP A 23 19.51 -6.53 0.05
N ARG A 24 20.69 -6.17 0.54
CA ARG A 24 20.81 -5.45 1.82
C ARG A 24 20.08 -4.10 1.76
N ALA A 25 20.31 -3.31 0.72
CA ALA A 25 19.62 -2.05 0.53
C ALA A 25 18.09 -2.21 0.38
N ALA A 26 17.63 -3.24 -0.35
CA ALA A 26 16.21 -3.54 -0.46
C ALA A 26 15.61 -3.97 0.88
N VAL A 27 16.29 -4.79 1.67
CA VAL A 27 15.83 -5.21 3.01
C VAL A 27 15.77 -4.02 3.97
N GLU A 28 16.74 -3.11 3.94
CA GLU A 28 16.68 -1.86 4.72
C GLU A 28 15.46 -1.03 4.33
N GLN A 29 15.18 -0.90 3.04
CA GLN A 29 13.98 -0.21 2.56
C GLN A 29 12.68 -0.95 2.96
N MET A 30 12.67 -2.28 2.96
CA MET A 30 11.53 -3.06 3.45
C MET A 30 11.22 -2.77 4.92
N LEU A 31 12.26 -2.66 5.75
CA LEU A 31 12.10 -2.33 7.16
C LEU A 31 11.56 -0.90 7.34
N VAL A 32 12.11 0.06 6.60
CA VAL A 32 11.69 1.46 6.68
C VAL A 32 10.26 1.65 6.17
N ILE A 33 9.89 1.04 5.05
CA ILE A 33 8.56 1.18 4.45
C ILE A 33 7.52 0.38 5.23
N GLY A 34 7.85 -0.86 5.63
CA GLY A 34 6.90 -1.80 6.22
C GLY A 34 6.77 -1.68 7.72
N VAL A 35 7.83 -1.99 8.46
CA VAL A 35 7.75 -2.10 9.92
C VAL A 35 7.30 -0.81 10.57
N CYS A 36 7.79 0.29 10.06
CA CYS A 36 7.43 1.58 10.60
C CYS A 36 6.02 2.08 10.18
N ALA A 37 5.42 1.56 9.11
CA ALA A 37 4.03 1.86 8.75
C ALA A 37 3.02 0.94 9.45
N LEU A 38 3.47 -0.22 9.94
CA LEU A 38 2.65 -1.27 10.52
C LEU A 38 1.77 -0.80 11.70
N PRO A 39 2.28 -0.07 12.72
CA PRO A 39 1.44 0.35 13.84
C PRO A 39 0.30 1.27 13.40
N MET A 40 0.60 2.23 12.52
CA MET A 40 -0.39 3.19 12.02
C MET A 40 -1.42 2.48 11.13
N ALA A 41 -0.98 1.70 10.16
CA ALA A 41 -1.86 1.00 9.23
C ALA A 41 -2.72 -0.06 9.95
N GLY A 42 -2.13 -0.79 10.90
CA GLY A 42 -2.83 -1.77 11.71
C GLY A 42 -3.91 -1.13 12.59
N LEU A 43 -3.59 -0.02 13.27
CA LEU A 43 -4.56 0.70 14.09
C LEU A 43 -5.70 1.28 13.26
N MET A 44 -5.39 1.88 12.10
CA MET A 44 -6.41 2.37 11.16
C MET A 44 -7.32 1.25 10.71
N SER A 45 -6.75 0.10 10.34
CA SER A 45 -7.51 -1.05 9.86
C SER A 45 -8.40 -1.65 10.95
N LEU A 46 -7.89 -1.79 12.18
CA LEU A 46 -8.67 -2.22 13.35
C LEU A 46 -9.85 -1.26 13.62
N SER A 47 -9.59 0.04 13.62
CA SER A 47 -10.61 1.06 13.90
C SER A 47 -11.70 1.05 12.83
N ILE A 48 -11.33 1.05 11.56
CA ILE A 48 -12.28 1.03 10.45
C ILE A 48 -13.06 -0.27 10.42
N GLY A 49 -12.41 -1.42 10.67
CA GLY A 49 -13.07 -2.72 10.76
C GLY A 49 -14.10 -2.78 11.88
N PHE A 50 -13.78 -2.24 13.03
CA PHE A 50 -14.71 -2.18 14.15
C PHE A 50 -15.90 -1.26 13.88
N VAL A 51 -15.66 -0.07 13.30
CA VAL A 51 -16.73 0.86 12.90
C VAL A 51 -17.62 0.26 11.83
N LEU A 52 -17.05 -0.42 10.83
CA LEU A 52 -17.81 -1.11 9.79
C LEU A 52 -18.67 -2.22 10.38
N ALA A 53 -18.15 -2.98 11.35
CA ALA A 53 -18.89 -4.00 12.06
C ALA A 53 -20.08 -3.42 12.84
N LEU A 54 -19.88 -2.31 13.54
CA LEU A 54 -20.93 -1.61 14.27
C LEU A 54 -22.03 -1.13 13.33
N GLN A 55 -21.68 -0.47 12.23
CA GLN A 55 -22.64 0.10 11.28
C GLN A 55 -23.42 -0.99 10.54
N SER A 56 -22.72 -1.98 9.96
CA SER A 56 -23.37 -3.09 9.28
C SER A 56 -24.18 -3.97 10.25
N GLY A 57 -23.69 -4.14 11.49
CA GLY A 57 -24.39 -4.83 12.54
C GLY A 57 -25.71 -4.19 12.93
N ALA A 58 -25.72 -2.85 13.08
CA ALA A 58 -26.93 -2.09 13.40
C ALA A 58 -28.01 -2.24 12.31
N GLU A 59 -27.63 -2.22 11.03
CA GLU A 59 -28.57 -2.38 9.93
C GLU A 59 -29.03 -3.83 9.77
N LEU A 60 -28.13 -4.80 9.77
CA LEU A 60 -28.47 -6.21 9.58
C LEU A 60 -29.25 -6.81 10.75
N ARG A 61 -29.10 -6.23 11.95
CA ARG A 61 -29.92 -6.62 13.12
C ARG A 61 -31.41 -6.37 12.90
N ARG A 62 -31.78 -5.29 12.18
CA ARG A 62 -33.17 -4.96 11.86
C ARG A 62 -33.82 -6.02 10.96
N PHE A 63 -33.01 -6.71 10.16
CA PHE A 63 -33.46 -7.77 9.27
C PHE A 63 -33.29 -9.18 9.87
N GLY A 64 -32.87 -9.30 11.14
CA GLY A 64 -32.58 -10.57 11.78
C GLY A 64 -31.39 -11.34 11.17
N ALA A 65 -30.53 -10.65 10.43
CA ALA A 65 -29.42 -11.23 9.65
C ALA A 65 -28.04 -10.82 10.20
N LEU A 66 -27.91 -10.67 11.51
CA LEU A 66 -26.68 -10.17 12.15
C LEU A 66 -25.43 -11.01 11.80
N GLU A 67 -25.61 -12.32 11.59
CA GLU A 67 -24.53 -13.22 11.19
C GLU A 67 -23.91 -12.88 9.82
N ARG A 68 -24.64 -12.19 8.94
CA ARG A 68 -24.12 -11.74 7.63
C ARG A 68 -23.12 -10.57 7.72
N VAL A 69 -22.98 -9.98 8.90
CA VAL A 69 -21.91 -8.98 9.15
C VAL A 69 -20.53 -9.57 8.86
N VAL A 70 -20.33 -10.86 9.12
CA VAL A 70 -19.07 -11.57 8.81
C VAL A 70 -18.75 -11.47 7.32
N ASP A 71 -19.73 -11.78 6.47
CA ASP A 71 -19.57 -11.80 5.02
C ASP A 71 -19.26 -10.40 4.49
N VAL A 72 -19.98 -9.39 5.00
CA VAL A 72 -19.76 -7.98 4.61
C VAL A 72 -18.35 -7.52 4.94
N ILE A 73 -17.88 -7.79 6.16
CA ILE A 73 -16.54 -7.38 6.59
C ILE A 73 -15.46 -8.13 5.81
N ALA A 74 -15.61 -9.45 5.68
CA ALA A 74 -14.64 -10.28 4.99
C ALA A 74 -14.46 -9.83 3.53
N ILE A 75 -15.57 -9.60 2.81
CA ILE A 75 -15.55 -9.17 1.41
C ILE A 75 -15.02 -7.74 1.29
N ALA A 76 -15.51 -6.80 2.12
CA ALA A 76 -15.11 -5.40 2.06
C ALA A 76 -13.61 -5.22 2.32
N PHE A 77 -13.06 -5.89 3.35
CA PHE A 77 -11.64 -5.80 3.66
C PHE A 77 -10.76 -6.50 2.63
N THR A 78 -11.17 -7.67 2.16
CA THR A 78 -10.39 -8.40 1.17
C THR A 78 -10.39 -7.71 -0.18
N ARG A 79 -11.50 -7.17 -0.66
CA ARG A 79 -11.58 -6.56 -2.00
C ARG A 79 -11.06 -5.12 -2.08
N GLU A 80 -11.30 -4.32 -1.02
CA GLU A 80 -11.11 -2.87 -1.10
C GLU A 80 -10.35 -2.30 0.10
N MET A 81 -10.91 -2.40 1.31
CA MET A 81 -10.46 -1.64 2.46
C MET A 81 -9.02 -1.97 2.86
N GLY A 82 -8.61 -3.24 2.82
CA GLY A 82 -7.26 -3.66 3.18
C GLY A 82 -6.19 -2.99 2.32
N ALA A 83 -6.36 -2.98 1.00
CA ALA A 83 -5.41 -2.37 0.07
C ALA A 83 -5.43 -0.84 0.16
N LEU A 84 -6.62 -0.23 0.23
CA LEU A 84 -6.77 1.23 0.25
C LEU A 84 -6.23 1.84 1.54
N ILE A 85 -6.56 1.28 2.72
CA ILE A 85 -6.07 1.74 4.02
C ILE A 85 -4.54 1.65 4.05
N THR A 86 -4.00 0.53 3.61
CA THR A 86 -2.55 0.33 3.54
C THR A 86 -1.90 1.36 2.62
N ALA A 87 -2.45 1.59 1.43
CA ALA A 87 -1.91 2.54 0.48
C ALA A 87 -1.93 3.99 1.01
N ILE A 88 -3.00 4.39 1.69
CA ILE A 88 -3.10 5.73 2.32
C ILE A 88 -2.06 5.86 3.44
N ALA A 89 -1.92 4.86 4.32
CA ALA A 89 -0.94 4.89 5.39
C ALA A 89 0.51 4.95 4.85
N VAL A 90 0.82 4.13 3.84
CA VAL A 90 2.13 4.12 3.19
C VAL A 90 2.37 5.40 2.40
N SER A 91 1.36 5.98 1.72
CA SER A 91 1.48 7.27 1.02
C SER A 91 1.87 8.39 1.98
N GLY A 92 1.18 8.49 3.12
CA GLY A 92 1.46 9.53 4.11
C GLY A 92 2.89 9.51 4.63
N ARG A 93 3.43 8.33 4.85
CA ARG A 93 4.73 8.14 5.45
C ARG A 93 5.86 7.91 4.44
N SER A 94 5.69 6.92 3.57
CA SER A 94 6.79 6.47 2.71
C SER A 94 6.98 7.37 1.49
N ALA A 95 5.90 7.92 0.90
CA ALA A 95 6.06 8.88 -0.19
C ALA A 95 6.75 10.17 0.29
N SER A 96 6.42 10.64 1.50
CA SER A 96 7.09 11.80 2.10
C SER A 96 8.55 11.51 2.41
N ALA A 97 8.86 10.35 3.01
CA ALA A 97 10.24 9.96 3.32
C ALA A 97 11.10 9.81 2.06
N ILE A 98 10.58 9.15 1.02
CA ILE A 98 11.28 9.03 -0.27
C ILE A 98 11.51 10.40 -0.89
N SER A 99 10.50 11.29 -0.86
CA SER A 99 10.62 12.64 -1.41
C SER A 99 11.62 13.49 -0.63
N ALA A 100 11.68 13.37 0.70
CA ALA A 100 12.63 14.05 1.55
C ALA A 100 14.07 13.60 1.27
N GLU A 101 14.29 12.28 1.27
CA GLU A 101 15.63 11.70 1.04
C GLU A 101 16.17 12.08 -0.34
N VAL A 102 15.38 11.88 -1.40
CA VAL A 102 15.79 12.23 -2.76
C VAL A 102 15.95 13.74 -2.93
N GLY A 103 15.06 14.54 -2.34
CA GLY A 103 15.16 16.00 -2.36
C GLY A 103 16.40 16.52 -1.65
N THR A 104 16.78 15.90 -0.53
CA THR A 104 18.05 16.23 0.15
C THR A 104 19.24 15.89 -0.72
N MET A 105 19.28 14.71 -1.35
CA MET A 105 20.35 14.31 -2.27
C MET A 105 20.48 15.26 -3.47
N VAL A 106 19.38 15.86 -3.92
CA VAL A 106 19.41 16.88 -4.98
C VAL A 106 20.01 18.19 -4.46
N VAL A 107 19.61 18.63 -3.27
CA VAL A 107 20.11 19.89 -2.67
C VAL A 107 21.60 19.80 -2.27
N THR A 108 22.06 18.62 -1.85
CA THR A 108 23.47 18.37 -1.49
C THR A 108 24.36 17.98 -2.68
N GLU A 109 23.82 18.03 -3.91
CA GLU A 109 24.52 17.65 -5.15
C GLU A 109 25.01 16.19 -5.20
N GLU A 110 24.51 15.32 -4.30
CA GLU A 110 24.88 13.90 -4.27
C GLU A 110 24.47 13.17 -5.57
N MET A 111 23.37 13.59 -6.20
CA MET A 111 22.92 13.06 -7.48
C MET A 111 23.95 13.35 -8.60
N ASP A 112 24.57 14.51 -8.59
CA ASP A 112 25.59 14.89 -9.57
C ASP A 112 26.94 14.22 -9.29
N ALA A 113 27.28 14.03 -8.01
CA ALA A 113 28.42 13.20 -7.62
C ALA A 113 28.31 11.75 -8.14
N LEU A 114 27.13 11.13 -8.06
CA LEU A 114 26.87 9.80 -8.63
C LEU A 114 27.10 9.78 -10.15
N ARG A 115 26.66 10.82 -10.87
CA ARG A 115 26.86 10.93 -12.32
C ARG A 115 28.34 11.04 -12.69
N VAL A 116 29.11 11.81 -11.93
CA VAL A 116 30.58 11.96 -12.14
C VAL A 116 31.29 10.62 -11.92
N MET A 117 30.79 9.80 -10.99
CA MET A 117 31.30 8.44 -10.77
C MET A 117 30.85 7.41 -11.83
N GLY A 118 30.10 7.84 -12.86
CA GLY A 118 29.60 6.94 -13.93
C GLY A 118 28.44 6.05 -13.49
N LEU A 119 27.79 6.35 -12.36
CA LEU A 119 26.61 5.62 -11.87
C LEU A 119 25.34 6.34 -12.31
N ASP A 120 24.32 5.58 -12.74
CA ASP A 120 22.98 6.16 -12.95
C ASP A 120 22.33 6.43 -11.58
N PRO A 121 22.08 7.70 -11.21
CA PRO A 121 21.50 8.05 -9.92
C PRO A 121 20.11 7.45 -9.74
N VAL A 122 19.31 7.36 -10.83
CA VAL A 122 17.94 6.84 -10.79
C VAL A 122 17.99 5.35 -10.49
N GLU A 123 18.82 4.58 -11.18
CA GLU A 123 18.97 3.15 -10.93
C GLU A 123 19.49 2.89 -9.52
N PHE A 124 20.47 3.65 -9.06
CA PHE A 124 21.10 3.45 -7.77
C PHE A 124 20.18 3.75 -6.59
N THR A 125 19.36 4.79 -6.67
CA THR A 125 18.52 5.26 -5.55
C THR A 125 17.07 4.75 -5.63
N LEU A 126 16.49 4.60 -6.83
CA LEU A 126 15.09 4.18 -7.00
C LEU A 126 14.93 2.66 -6.89
N ALA A 127 15.85 1.86 -7.45
CA ALA A 127 15.68 0.42 -7.54
C ALA A 127 15.50 -0.28 -6.17
N PRO A 128 16.30 0.00 -5.12
CA PRO A 128 16.10 -0.63 -3.82
C PRO A 128 14.78 -0.23 -3.16
N LYS A 129 14.35 1.04 -3.32
CA LYS A 129 13.07 1.54 -2.80
C LYS A 129 11.89 0.87 -3.50
N TYR A 130 11.99 0.69 -4.80
CA TYR A 130 10.95 0.06 -5.61
C TYR A 130 10.80 -1.42 -5.26
N LEU A 131 11.90 -2.17 -5.19
CA LEU A 131 11.89 -3.58 -4.80
C LEU A 131 11.38 -3.77 -3.37
N GLY A 132 11.82 -2.91 -2.45
CA GLY A 132 11.34 -2.89 -1.08
C GLY A 132 9.84 -2.71 -0.99
N ALA A 133 9.29 -1.71 -1.69
CA ALA A 133 7.86 -1.43 -1.69
C ALA A 133 7.02 -2.55 -2.34
N LEU A 134 7.46 -3.12 -3.46
CA LEU A 134 6.75 -4.20 -4.16
C LEU A 134 6.55 -5.45 -3.30
N ILE A 135 7.43 -5.71 -2.36
CA ILE A 135 7.30 -6.85 -1.45
C ILE A 135 6.53 -6.42 -0.18
N THR A 136 6.87 -5.28 0.36
CA THR A 136 6.37 -4.85 1.66
C THR A 136 4.91 -4.41 1.63
N VAL A 137 4.48 -3.70 0.58
CA VAL A 137 3.10 -3.18 0.52
C VAL A 137 2.07 -4.31 0.42
N PRO A 138 2.23 -5.36 -0.41
CA PRO A 138 1.31 -6.51 -0.38
C PRO A 138 1.29 -7.25 0.97
N CYS A 139 2.45 -7.45 1.60
CA CYS A 139 2.51 -8.06 2.93
C CYS A 139 1.77 -7.22 3.98
N LEU A 140 1.97 -5.90 3.97
CA LEU A 140 1.29 -4.98 4.86
C LEU A 140 -0.23 -4.95 4.58
N THR A 141 -0.64 -5.03 3.32
CA THR A 141 -2.05 -5.15 2.91
C THR A 141 -2.69 -6.41 3.50
N ALA A 142 -2.02 -7.54 3.43
CA ALA A 142 -2.52 -8.79 4.02
C ALA A 142 -2.69 -8.66 5.54
N LEU A 143 -1.73 -8.05 6.23
CA LEU A 143 -1.82 -7.79 7.68
C LEU A 143 -2.95 -6.83 8.01
N CYS A 144 -3.13 -5.74 7.27
CA CYS A 144 -4.22 -4.79 7.46
C CYS A 144 -5.59 -5.43 7.22
N THR A 145 -5.70 -6.27 6.18
CA THR A 145 -6.92 -7.04 5.92
C THR A 145 -7.25 -7.95 7.09
N PHE A 146 -6.26 -8.68 7.61
CA PHE A 146 -6.44 -9.52 8.79
C PHE A 146 -6.87 -8.70 10.02
N CYS A 147 -6.21 -7.56 10.30
CA CYS A 147 -6.57 -6.69 11.41
C CYS A 147 -8.01 -6.18 11.32
N GLY A 148 -8.47 -5.78 10.13
CA GLY A 148 -9.84 -5.32 9.93
C GLY A 148 -10.88 -6.42 10.11
N ILE A 149 -10.61 -7.62 9.59
CA ILE A 149 -11.46 -8.80 9.79
C ILE A 149 -11.48 -9.18 11.28
N PHE A 150 -10.33 -9.15 11.95
CA PHE A 150 -10.24 -9.44 13.39
C PHE A 150 -11.03 -8.44 14.24
N ALA A 151 -11.06 -7.17 13.86
CA ALA A 151 -11.89 -6.16 14.53
C ALA A 151 -13.39 -6.50 14.41
N GLY A 152 -13.83 -7.03 13.26
CA GLY A 152 -15.19 -7.55 13.09
C GLY A 152 -15.53 -8.72 14.02
N TYR A 153 -14.55 -9.62 14.23
CA TYR A 153 -14.69 -10.69 15.22
C TYR A 153 -14.95 -10.13 16.63
N LEU A 154 -14.15 -9.15 17.06
CA LEU A 154 -14.31 -8.54 18.40
C LEU A 154 -15.75 -8.02 18.59
N PHE A 155 -16.31 -7.32 17.60
CA PHE A 155 -17.67 -6.83 17.67
C PHE A 155 -18.71 -7.97 17.83
N LEU A 156 -18.61 -9.02 17.02
CA LEU A 156 -19.59 -10.12 17.05
C LEU A 156 -19.43 -11.02 18.27
N ALA A 157 -18.23 -11.18 18.79
CA ALA A 157 -17.99 -11.87 20.04
C ALA A 157 -18.72 -11.21 21.22
N PHE A 158 -18.73 -9.86 21.26
CA PHE A 158 -19.46 -9.11 22.28
C PHE A 158 -20.95 -8.98 22.03
N SER A 159 -21.42 -9.09 20.77
CA SER A 159 -22.83 -8.84 20.41
C SER A 159 -23.70 -10.08 20.44
N ILE A 160 -23.17 -11.24 20.07
CA ILE A 160 -23.92 -12.51 19.91
C ILE A 160 -23.15 -13.73 20.40
N ASP A 161 -22.10 -13.52 21.23
CA ASP A 161 -21.25 -14.60 21.77
C ASP A 161 -20.73 -15.57 20.67
N MET A 162 -20.45 -15.04 19.46
CA MET A 162 -19.96 -15.85 18.35
C MET A 162 -18.57 -16.40 18.64
N SER A 163 -18.42 -17.73 18.55
CA SER A 163 -17.12 -18.35 18.79
C SER A 163 -16.12 -18.06 17.65
N PHE A 164 -14.84 -17.97 18.00
CA PHE A 164 -13.74 -17.72 17.06
C PHE A 164 -13.75 -18.70 15.87
N GLN A 165 -13.97 -19.98 16.12
CA GLN A 165 -13.99 -21.01 15.07
C GLN A 165 -15.11 -20.79 14.06
N VAL A 166 -16.33 -20.46 14.51
CA VAL A 166 -17.47 -20.20 13.64
C VAL A 166 -17.25 -18.96 12.81
N TYR A 167 -16.71 -17.89 13.41
CA TYR A 167 -16.39 -16.64 12.72
C TYR A 167 -15.40 -16.86 11.58
N PHE A 168 -14.22 -17.41 11.88
CA PHE A 168 -13.18 -17.58 10.86
C PHE A 168 -13.56 -18.62 9.80
N ARG A 169 -14.32 -19.65 10.13
CA ARG A 169 -14.87 -20.58 9.13
C ARG A 169 -15.73 -19.83 8.11
N ARG A 170 -16.63 -18.96 8.55
CA ARG A 170 -17.46 -18.13 7.65
C ARG A 170 -16.61 -17.16 6.83
N VAL A 171 -15.60 -16.55 7.43
CA VAL A 171 -14.66 -15.69 6.70
C VAL A 171 -14.03 -16.44 5.54
N PHE A 172 -13.52 -17.66 5.76
CA PHE A 172 -12.94 -18.49 4.70
C PHE A 172 -13.95 -18.95 3.64
N GLU A 173 -15.21 -19.16 4.01
CA GLU A 173 -16.27 -19.48 3.08
C GLU A 173 -16.69 -18.26 2.22
N ALA A 174 -16.62 -17.05 2.78
CA ALA A 174 -16.97 -15.80 2.10
C ALA A 174 -15.89 -15.28 1.14
N ILE A 175 -14.60 -15.55 1.43
CA ILE A 175 -13.47 -15.06 0.64
C ILE A 175 -13.17 -16.00 -0.53
N LEU A 176 -13.22 -15.48 -1.74
CA LEU A 176 -12.84 -16.23 -2.93
C LEU A 176 -11.36 -15.99 -3.27
N LEU A 177 -10.70 -17.01 -3.80
CA LEU A 177 -9.27 -16.93 -4.17
C LEU A 177 -9.00 -15.77 -5.17
N ARG A 178 -9.96 -15.50 -6.04
CA ARG A 178 -9.91 -14.36 -6.98
C ARG A 178 -9.83 -13.01 -6.27
N ASP A 179 -10.53 -12.84 -5.13
CA ASP A 179 -10.53 -11.58 -4.38
C ASP A 179 -9.14 -11.31 -3.78
N VAL A 180 -8.48 -12.35 -3.29
CA VAL A 180 -7.09 -12.27 -2.80
C VAL A 180 -6.13 -11.86 -3.92
N TRP A 181 -6.25 -12.45 -5.11
CA TRP A 181 -5.43 -12.08 -6.26
C TRP A 181 -5.64 -10.61 -6.67
N LEU A 182 -6.90 -10.15 -6.66
CA LEU A 182 -7.24 -8.76 -6.94
C LEU A 182 -6.54 -7.79 -6.00
N THR A 183 -6.60 -8.08 -4.72
CA THR A 183 -5.97 -7.28 -3.67
C THR A 183 -4.45 -7.23 -3.83
N ILE A 184 -3.82 -8.36 -4.16
CA ILE A 184 -2.38 -8.41 -4.44
C ILE A 184 -2.04 -7.52 -5.65
N VAL A 185 -2.77 -7.63 -6.75
CA VAL A 185 -2.53 -6.80 -7.94
C VAL A 185 -2.72 -5.32 -7.63
N LYS A 186 -3.80 -4.94 -6.94
CA LYS A 186 -4.03 -3.57 -6.50
C LYS A 186 -2.88 -3.05 -5.64
N SER A 187 -2.44 -3.83 -4.65
CA SER A 187 -1.35 -3.43 -3.75
C SER A 187 -0.02 -3.21 -4.48
N LEU A 188 0.28 -4.00 -5.51
CA LEU A 188 1.45 -3.81 -6.36
C LEU A 188 1.37 -2.52 -7.19
N VAL A 189 0.19 -2.23 -7.75
CA VAL A 189 -0.04 -0.97 -8.47
C VAL A 189 0.10 0.22 -7.53
N PHE A 190 -0.45 0.16 -6.33
CA PHE A 190 -0.36 1.23 -5.34
C PHE A 190 1.09 1.43 -4.88
N ALA A 191 1.84 0.36 -4.62
CA ALA A 191 3.27 0.43 -4.30
C ALA A 191 4.04 1.18 -5.39
N THR A 192 3.77 0.85 -6.65
CA THR A 192 4.39 1.50 -7.81
C THR A 192 4.09 3.00 -7.85
N ILE A 193 2.82 3.39 -7.69
CA ILE A 193 2.39 4.80 -7.69
C ILE A 193 3.09 5.58 -6.57
N ILE A 194 3.08 5.03 -5.36
CA ILE A 194 3.62 5.69 -4.16
C ILE A 194 5.11 5.98 -4.32
N VAL A 195 5.88 4.97 -4.72
CA VAL A 195 7.33 5.12 -4.89
C VAL A 195 7.67 6.09 -6.01
N GLN A 196 6.99 5.98 -7.15
CA GLN A 196 7.24 6.85 -8.30
C GLN A 196 6.91 8.31 -8.00
N VAL A 197 5.77 8.57 -7.38
CA VAL A 197 5.36 9.94 -7.05
C VAL A 197 6.31 10.54 -6.01
N GLY A 198 6.66 9.79 -4.96
CA GLY A 198 7.61 10.23 -3.95
C GLY A 198 8.96 10.58 -4.56
N TYR A 199 9.49 9.69 -5.39
CA TYR A 199 10.76 9.88 -6.09
C TYR A 199 10.73 11.09 -7.03
N LEU A 200 9.67 11.23 -7.82
CA LEU A 200 9.48 12.35 -8.74
C LEU A 200 9.44 13.71 -8.06
N GLN A 201 8.73 13.80 -6.94
CA GLN A 201 8.64 15.05 -6.22
C GLN A 201 10.00 15.41 -5.58
N GLY A 202 10.76 14.42 -5.10
CA GLY A 202 12.12 14.62 -4.62
C GLY A 202 13.06 15.15 -5.70
N LEU A 203 13.05 14.56 -6.90
CA LEU A 203 13.87 15.02 -8.03
C LEU A 203 13.53 16.45 -8.51
N ARG A 204 12.32 16.92 -8.26
CA ARG A 204 11.86 18.25 -8.67
C ARG A 204 12.18 19.36 -7.65
N VAL A 205 12.82 19.01 -6.56
CA VAL A 205 13.25 20.00 -5.58
C VAL A 205 14.24 20.97 -6.24
N SER A 206 13.93 22.25 -6.14
CA SER A 206 14.79 23.33 -6.57
C SER A 206 14.81 24.41 -5.50
N GLY A 207 16.00 24.78 -5.03
CA GLY A 207 16.19 25.71 -3.92
C GLY A 207 16.71 25.01 -2.66
N GLY A 208 16.60 25.65 -1.54
CA GLY A 208 17.14 25.17 -0.26
C GLY A 208 16.27 24.16 0.47
N PRO A 209 16.59 23.88 1.75
CA PRO A 209 15.89 22.89 2.59
C PRO A 209 14.37 23.07 2.69
N ASP A 210 13.88 24.31 2.62
CA ASP A 210 12.43 24.59 2.66
C ASP A 210 11.68 24.02 1.46
N ALA A 211 12.34 23.90 0.31
CA ALA A 211 11.76 23.29 -0.88
C ALA A 211 11.56 21.77 -0.71
N VAL A 212 12.42 21.10 0.07
CA VAL A 212 12.29 19.69 0.41
C VAL A 212 11.00 19.46 1.20
N GLY A 213 10.72 20.30 2.22
CA GLY A 213 9.49 20.21 3.01
C GLY A 213 8.21 20.36 2.17
N ARG A 214 8.21 21.32 1.22
CA ARG A 214 7.07 21.46 0.29
C ARG A 214 6.91 20.25 -0.63
N ALA A 215 8.01 19.71 -1.14
CA ALA A 215 7.98 18.54 -2.02
C ALA A 215 7.41 17.31 -1.32
N THR A 216 7.71 17.08 -0.03
CA THR A 216 7.17 15.98 0.76
C THR A 216 5.65 16.06 0.89
N THR A 217 5.12 17.24 1.20
CA THR A 217 3.66 17.45 1.28
C THR A 217 2.97 17.19 -0.06
N VAL A 218 3.55 17.70 -1.15
CA VAL A 218 3.02 17.48 -2.50
C VAL A 218 3.11 16.00 -2.90
N ALA A 219 4.14 15.29 -2.48
CA ALA A 219 4.29 13.86 -2.72
C ALA A 219 3.15 13.06 -2.06
N VAL A 220 2.82 13.35 -0.80
CA VAL A 220 1.71 12.70 -0.09
C VAL A 220 0.38 12.95 -0.79
N VAL A 221 0.06 14.22 -1.08
CA VAL A 221 -1.22 14.58 -1.70
C VAL A 221 -1.38 13.92 -3.07
N LYS A 222 -0.34 14.00 -3.92
CA LYS A 222 -0.40 13.43 -5.27
C LYS A 222 -0.44 11.91 -5.25
N SER A 223 0.34 11.24 -4.39
CA SER A 223 0.31 9.78 -4.31
C SER A 223 -1.04 9.28 -3.83
N THR A 224 -1.62 9.92 -2.79
CA THR A 224 -2.95 9.54 -2.30
C THR A 224 -4.04 9.75 -3.35
N LEU A 225 -4.05 10.89 -4.06
CA LEU A 225 -5.00 11.12 -5.14
C LEU A 225 -4.88 10.08 -6.27
N LEU A 226 -3.66 9.78 -6.70
CA LEU A 226 -3.45 8.80 -7.77
C LEU A 226 -3.80 7.38 -7.32
N VAL A 227 -3.56 7.02 -6.06
CA VAL A 227 -3.98 5.74 -5.49
C VAL A 227 -5.51 5.61 -5.52
N ILE A 228 -6.24 6.64 -5.07
CA ILE A 228 -7.71 6.63 -5.08
C ILE A 228 -8.25 6.49 -6.51
N VAL A 229 -7.69 7.23 -7.46
CA VAL A 229 -8.10 7.13 -8.87
C VAL A 229 -7.80 5.75 -9.44
N ALA A 230 -6.62 5.20 -9.14
CA ALA A 230 -6.23 3.86 -9.58
C ALA A 230 -7.13 2.77 -8.97
N ASP A 231 -7.53 2.93 -7.70
CA ASP A 231 -8.46 2.03 -7.02
C ASP A 231 -9.83 2.00 -7.69
N VAL A 232 -10.41 3.17 -7.98
CA VAL A 232 -11.69 3.29 -8.69
C VAL A 232 -11.61 2.64 -10.08
N ILE A 233 -10.52 2.88 -10.82
CA ILE A 233 -10.32 2.27 -12.14
C ILE A 233 -10.20 0.75 -12.03
N ALA A 234 -9.38 0.25 -11.09
CA ALA A 234 -9.20 -1.18 -10.90
C ALA A 234 -10.51 -1.86 -10.54
N THR A 235 -11.26 -1.34 -9.56
CA THR A 235 -12.55 -1.88 -9.13
C THR A 235 -13.58 -1.87 -10.26
N SER A 236 -13.64 -0.77 -11.04
CA SER A 236 -14.54 -0.67 -12.19
C SER A 236 -14.21 -1.68 -13.28
N LEU A 237 -12.93 -1.88 -13.58
CA LEU A 237 -12.49 -2.90 -14.54
C LEU A 237 -12.88 -4.31 -14.11
N PHE A 238 -12.70 -4.64 -12.82
CA PHE A 238 -13.06 -5.95 -12.29
C PHE A 238 -14.56 -6.18 -12.32
N TYR A 239 -15.35 -5.14 -12.04
CA TYR A 239 -16.80 -5.22 -12.15
C TYR A 239 -17.25 -5.51 -13.58
N LEU A 240 -16.69 -4.77 -14.57
CA LEU A 240 -16.99 -4.95 -16.00
C LEU A 240 -16.56 -6.32 -16.55
N MET A 241 -15.49 -6.90 -16.01
CA MET A 241 -15.04 -8.25 -16.39
C MET A 241 -15.94 -9.37 -15.82
N GLY A 242 -17.02 -9.03 -15.14
CA GLY A 242 -17.97 -10.00 -14.57
C GLY A 242 -17.41 -10.77 -13.36
N TRP A 243 -16.28 -10.37 -12.82
CA TRP A 243 -15.65 -11.06 -11.71
C TRP A 243 -16.39 -10.86 -10.37
N SER A 244 -17.24 -9.84 -10.29
CA SER A 244 -18.08 -9.59 -9.11
C SER A 244 -19.38 -10.42 -9.09
N ALA A 245 -19.85 -10.90 -10.25
CA ALA A 245 -21.17 -11.51 -10.43
C ALA A 245 -21.19 -13.04 -10.41
N ALA A 246 -20.02 -13.70 -10.32
CA ALA A 246 -19.93 -15.17 -10.31
C ALA A 246 -19.64 -15.68 -8.88
N GLY A 247 -20.64 -15.55 -8.02
CA GLY A 247 -20.69 -16.11 -6.67
C GLY A 247 -22.11 -16.40 -6.31
#